data_641de79f8baeb8af5ee97da782228d9e
#
_entry.id   641de79f8baeb8af5ee97da782228d9e
#
_cell.length_a   1.000
_cell.length_b   1.000
_cell.length_c   1.000
_cell.angle_alpha   90.00
_cell.angle_beta   90.00
_cell.angle_gamma   90.00
#
_symmetry.space_group_name_H-M   'P 1'
#
loop_
_entity.id
_entity.type
_entity.pdbx_description
1 polymer ?
#
loop_
_entity_poly.entity_id
_entity_poly.type
_entity_poly.pdbx_seq_one_letter_code
_entity_poly.pdbx_strand_id
1 'polypeptide(L)'
;IVMFSTDSDDVSPDDLIAAADVFETAVWQHTDSAHILRLDATVDMSVFDNTLDYIYGHIPLFVDSVDYAALDSLLQPAVCRQRMAQNYADLLSPMGVGVQSIILRDPLGLATKTLADLQHFNQFEGYAIYDDRLFSDDYRTLYLFIDSRDGGDASPLNDELTTAIETSLQQVENQCAGVAAECYGVPLIATYNARQIQRDLMVTLNVALLVIVVLVLLTFRRKRTILLLIVPVLYGALFAAACI
;
A
#
# COMPACT_ATOMS: atom_id res chain seq x y z
N ILE A 1 1.10 -0.87 2.62
CA ILE A 1 0.17 0.27 2.49
C ILE A 1 0.30 1.09 3.75
N VAL A 2 0.53 2.39 3.58
CA VAL A 2 0.46 3.37 4.67
C VAL A 2 -0.83 4.15 4.49
N MET A 3 -1.53 4.38 5.60
CA MET A 3 -2.80 5.10 5.61
C MET A 3 -2.69 6.28 6.58
N PHE A 4 -3.09 7.44 6.09
CA PHE A 4 -3.23 8.66 6.89
C PHE A 4 -4.71 8.97 6.99
N SER A 5 -5.27 8.92 8.19
CA SER A 5 -6.71 9.05 8.40
C SER A 5 -7.03 10.09 9.46
N THR A 6 -8.25 10.63 9.39
CA THR A 6 -8.77 11.57 10.39
C THR A 6 -10.26 11.31 10.67
N ASP A 7 -10.61 11.41 11.95
CA ASP A 7 -12.00 11.43 12.40
C ASP A 7 -12.50 12.86 12.68
N SER A 8 -11.61 13.86 12.56
CA SER A 8 -11.91 15.26 12.83
C SER A 8 -12.40 15.96 11.56
N ASP A 9 -13.46 16.74 11.68
CA ASP A 9 -13.94 17.62 10.61
C ASP A 9 -13.07 18.88 10.43
N ASP A 10 -12.14 19.14 11.34
CA ASP A 10 -11.20 20.27 11.28
C ASP A 10 -9.95 19.96 10.41
N VAL A 11 -9.73 18.72 10.03
CA VAL A 11 -8.60 18.28 9.19
C VAL A 11 -9.07 18.15 7.75
N SER A 12 -8.42 18.89 6.87
CA SER A 12 -8.70 18.89 5.42
C SER A 12 -7.92 17.79 4.69
N PRO A 13 -8.30 17.43 3.44
CA PRO A 13 -7.50 16.56 2.59
C PRO A 13 -6.06 17.07 2.37
N ASP A 14 -5.86 18.39 2.32
CA ASP A 14 -4.54 19.00 2.18
C ASP A 14 -3.65 18.75 3.42
N ASP A 15 -4.23 18.66 4.61
CA ASP A 15 -3.49 18.31 5.84
C ASP A 15 -3.05 16.84 5.81
N LEU A 16 -3.85 15.94 5.23
CA LEU A 16 -3.47 14.54 5.04
C LEU A 16 -2.34 14.42 4.00
N ILE A 17 -2.36 15.24 2.94
CA ILE A 17 -1.26 15.32 1.97
C ILE A 17 0.01 15.81 2.65
N ALA A 18 -0.07 16.87 3.45
CA ALA A 18 1.08 17.37 4.20
C ALA A 18 1.65 16.32 5.16
N ALA A 19 0.80 15.52 5.81
CA ALA A 19 1.22 14.42 6.66
C ALA A 19 1.94 13.30 5.88
N ALA A 20 1.45 12.97 4.68
CA ALA A 20 2.10 12.01 3.79
C ALA A 20 3.47 12.53 3.30
N ASP A 21 3.60 13.82 3.00
CA ASP A 21 4.88 14.44 2.60
C ASP A 21 5.91 14.42 3.75
N VAL A 22 5.46 14.67 4.98
CA VAL A 22 6.30 14.52 6.19
C VAL A 22 6.78 13.08 6.33
N PHE A 23 5.87 12.11 6.15
CA PHE A 23 6.20 10.69 6.21
C PHE A 23 7.21 10.30 5.13
N GLU A 24 6.97 10.67 3.88
CA GLU A 24 7.85 10.37 2.75
C GLU A 24 9.27 10.91 3.01
N THR A 25 9.36 12.17 3.43
CA THR A 25 10.65 12.78 3.79
C THR A 25 11.34 12.02 4.93
N ALA A 26 10.60 11.66 5.97
CA ALA A 26 11.13 10.95 7.13
C ALA A 26 11.61 9.54 6.79
N VAL A 27 10.84 8.78 5.98
CA VAL A 27 11.23 7.45 5.54
C VAL A 27 12.55 7.47 4.79
N TRP A 28 12.73 8.40 3.84
CA TRP A 28 13.99 8.54 3.09
C TRP A 28 15.17 9.06 3.92
N GLN A 29 14.92 9.66 5.09
CA GLN A 29 15.96 10.00 6.06
C GLN A 29 16.46 8.79 6.87
N HIS A 30 15.57 7.80 7.10
CA HIS A 30 15.84 6.63 7.95
C HIS A 30 16.14 5.36 7.16
N THR A 31 15.95 5.38 5.83
CA THR A 31 16.18 4.25 4.94
C THR A 31 16.67 4.72 3.57
N ASP A 32 16.98 3.78 2.68
CA ASP A 32 17.46 4.05 1.34
C ASP A 32 16.89 3.06 0.30
N SER A 33 17.35 3.16 -0.94
CA SER A 33 16.95 2.29 -2.04
C SER A 33 17.38 0.82 -1.88
N ALA A 34 18.17 0.47 -0.85
CA ALA A 34 18.48 -0.92 -0.54
C ALA A 34 17.29 -1.62 0.11
N HIS A 35 16.41 -0.88 0.79
CA HIS A 35 15.27 -1.40 1.54
C HIS A 35 13.95 -1.24 0.76
N ILE A 36 13.78 -0.12 0.06
CA ILE A 36 12.56 0.22 -0.68
C ILE A 36 12.80 0.03 -2.17
N LEU A 37 11.95 -0.79 -2.80
CA LEU A 37 11.93 -0.95 -4.25
C LEU A 37 11.19 0.22 -4.90
N ARG A 38 10.03 0.59 -4.35
CA ARG A 38 9.17 1.64 -4.85
C ARG A 38 8.35 2.25 -3.72
N LEU A 39 8.18 3.55 -3.76
CA LEU A 39 7.28 4.30 -2.90
C LEU A 39 6.36 5.10 -3.80
N ASP A 40 5.09 4.72 -3.83
CA ASP A 40 4.06 5.36 -4.65
C ASP A 40 3.19 6.24 -3.75
N ALA A 41 3.55 7.51 -3.71
CA ALA A 41 2.78 8.54 -3.02
C ALA A 41 1.74 9.18 -3.94
N THR A 42 1.94 9.08 -5.27
CA THR A 42 1.07 9.69 -6.28
C THR A 42 0.59 8.65 -7.28
N VAL A 43 -0.61 8.87 -7.82
CA VAL A 43 -1.19 8.07 -8.90
C VAL A 43 -0.65 8.59 -10.23
N ASP A 44 0.06 7.74 -10.98
CA ASP A 44 0.52 8.11 -12.32
C ASP A 44 -0.67 8.13 -13.30
N MET A 45 -1.19 9.33 -13.57
CA MET A 45 -2.28 9.52 -14.52
C MET A 45 -1.93 9.09 -15.94
N SER A 46 -0.64 8.97 -16.29
CA SER A 46 -0.24 8.47 -17.61
C SER A 46 -0.61 6.99 -17.82
N VAL A 47 -0.66 6.21 -16.76
CA VAL A 47 -1.14 4.81 -16.80
C VAL A 47 -2.61 4.77 -17.17
N PHE A 48 -3.40 5.70 -16.66
CA PHE A 48 -4.82 5.82 -16.98
C PHE A 48 -5.01 6.21 -18.44
N ASP A 49 -4.28 7.23 -18.93
CA ASP A 49 -4.30 7.66 -20.32
C ASP A 49 -3.89 6.55 -21.28
N ASN A 50 -2.82 5.83 -20.99
CA ASN A 50 -2.36 4.67 -21.77
C ASN A 50 -3.39 3.53 -21.78
N THR A 51 -4.08 3.30 -20.66
CA THR A 51 -5.14 2.30 -20.57
C THR A 51 -6.35 2.68 -21.42
N LEU A 52 -6.75 3.96 -21.37
CA LEU A 52 -7.80 4.50 -22.26
C LEU A 52 -7.40 4.39 -23.72
N ASP A 53 -6.17 4.74 -24.09
CA ASP A 53 -5.65 4.60 -25.45
C ASP A 53 -5.70 3.16 -25.93
N TYR A 54 -5.34 2.20 -25.06
CA TYR A 54 -5.44 0.78 -25.37
C TYR A 54 -6.90 0.36 -25.60
N ILE A 55 -7.83 0.77 -24.74
CA ILE A 55 -9.26 0.45 -24.87
C ILE A 55 -9.80 1.05 -26.18
N TYR A 56 -9.53 2.33 -26.46
CA TYR A 56 -9.95 2.99 -27.71
C TYR A 56 -9.38 2.33 -28.96
N GLY A 57 -8.12 1.85 -28.90
CA GLY A 57 -7.49 1.13 -30.00
C GLY A 57 -8.02 -0.30 -30.20
N HIS A 58 -8.68 -0.86 -29.21
CA HIS A 58 -9.13 -2.26 -29.20
C HIS A 58 -10.61 -2.43 -28.85
N ILE A 59 -11.46 -1.42 -29.08
CA ILE A 59 -12.90 -1.47 -28.82
C ILE A 59 -13.57 -2.79 -29.25
N PRO A 60 -13.25 -3.38 -30.42
CA PRO A 60 -13.86 -4.64 -30.85
C PRO A 60 -13.62 -5.82 -29.91
N LEU A 61 -12.59 -5.78 -29.06
CA LEU A 61 -12.32 -6.85 -28.09
C LEU A 61 -13.22 -6.77 -26.84
N PHE A 62 -13.82 -5.60 -26.60
CA PHE A 62 -14.63 -5.31 -25.40
C PHE A 62 -16.14 -5.28 -25.72
N VAL A 63 -16.52 -5.47 -26.98
CA VAL A 63 -17.90 -5.38 -27.47
C VAL A 63 -18.46 -6.80 -27.61
N ASP A 64 -19.61 -7.06 -27.00
CA ASP A 64 -20.31 -8.34 -27.15
C ASP A 64 -21.30 -8.34 -28.34
N SER A 65 -21.98 -9.48 -28.57
CA SER A 65 -22.92 -9.63 -29.68
C SER A 65 -24.17 -8.74 -29.59
N VAL A 66 -24.55 -8.33 -28.37
CA VAL A 66 -25.70 -7.44 -28.11
C VAL A 66 -25.30 -6.00 -28.43
N ASP A 67 -24.05 -5.66 -28.14
CA ASP A 67 -23.51 -4.32 -28.41
C ASP A 67 -23.36 -4.04 -29.89
N TYR A 68 -23.06 -5.04 -30.72
CA TYR A 68 -23.00 -4.84 -32.18
C TYR A 68 -24.32 -4.32 -32.77
N ALA A 69 -25.46 -4.76 -32.26
CA ALA A 69 -26.77 -4.27 -32.71
C ALA A 69 -27.00 -2.79 -32.30
N ALA A 70 -26.46 -2.39 -31.12
CA ALA A 70 -26.51 -1.01 -30.67
C ALA A 70 -25.55 -0.12 -31.48
N LEU A 71 -24.35 -0.62 -31.80
CA LEU A 71 -23.38 0.07 -32.67
C LEU A 71 -23.92 0.29 -34.08
N ASP A 72 -24.62 -0.71 -34.67
CA ASP A 72 -25.21 -0.57 -35.98
C ASP A 72 -26.29 0.54 -36.01
N SER A 73 -27.04 0.67 -34.92
CA SER A 73 -27.99 1.78 -34.75
C SER A 73 -27.33 3.14 -34.66
N LEU A 74 -26.18 3.25 -33.99
CA LEU A 74 -25.40 4.50 -33.88
C LEU A 74 -24.80 4.95 -35.22
N LEU A 75 -24.50 4.01 -36.11
CA LEU A 75 -23.93 4.28 -37.42
C LEU A 75 -24.98 4.75 -38.46
N GLN A 76 -26.28 4.77 -38.14
CA GLN A 76 -27.29 5.29 -39.04
C GLN A 76 -27.08 6.78 -39.36
N PRO A 77 -27.20 7.23 -40.62
CA PRO A 77 -26.88 8.59 -41.00
C PRO A 77 -27.64 9.70 -40.26
N ALA A 78 -28.85 9.41 -39.79
CA ALA A 78 -29.67 10.36 -39.01
C ALA A 78 -29.10 10.54 -37.63
N VAL A 79 -28.72 9.41 -36.97
CA VAL A 79 -28.17 9.34 -35.61
C VAL A 79 -26.75 10.00 -35.60
N CYS A 80 -25.92 9.67 -36.60
CA CYS A 80 -24.61 10.29 -36.75
C CYS A 80 -24.70 11.82 -36.85
N ARG A 81 -25.60 12.33 -37.68
CA ARG A 81 -25.79 13.80 -37.83
C ARG A 81 -26.24 14.44 -36.52
N GLN A 82 -27.17 13.82 -35.82
CA GLN A 82 -27.63 14.30 -34.52
C GLN A 82 -26.50 14.33 -33.49
N ARG A 83 -25.67 13.24 -33.43
CA ARG A 83 -24.54 13.16 -32.51
C ARG A 83 -23.49 14.22 -32.81
N MET A 84 -23.16 14.44 -34.11
CA MET A 84 -22.21 15.48 -34.50
C MET A 84 -22.73 16.89 -34.15
N ALA A 85 -24.03 17.15 -34.32
CA ALA A 85 -24.61 18.43 -33.91
C ALA A 85 -24.54 18.65 -32.40
N GLN A 86 -24.77 17.59 -31.61
CA GLN A 86 -24.63 17.63 -30.15
C GLN A 86 -23.16 17.87 -29.76
N ASN A 87 -22.23 17.12 -30.31
CA ASN A 87 -20.80 17.29 -30.04
C ASN A 87 -20.33 18.72 -30.35
N TYR A 88 -20.83 19.31 -31.44
CA TYR A 88 -20.52 20.68 -31.78
C TYR A 88 -21.05 21.66 -30.72
N ALA A 89 -22.26 21.44 -30.21
CA ALA A 89 -22.83 22.28 -29.17
C ALA A 89 -22.04 22.11 -27.84
N ASP A 90 -21.65 20.89 -27.52
CA ASP A 90 -20.88 20.56 -26.31
C ASP A 90 -19.49 21.23 -26.33
N LEU A 91 -18.80 21.22 -27.51
CA LEU A 91 -17.51 21.89 -27.69
C LEU A 91 -17.61 23.44 -27.59
N LEU A 92 -18.75 24.02 -27.92
CA LEU A 92 -18.98 25.46 -27.76
C LEU A 92 -19.43 25.83 -26.34
N SER A 93 -19.74 24.86 -25.49
CA SER A 93 -20.14 25.10 -24.10
C SER A 93 -18.95 25.54 -23.24
N PRO A 94 -19.18 26.18 -22.07
CA PRO A 94 -18.11 26.50 -21.13
C PRO A 94 -17.31 25.27 -20.65
N MET A 95 -17.90 24.07 -20.72
CA MET A 95 -17.26 22.78 -20.36
C MET A 95 -16.54 22.15 -21.56
N GLY A 96 -16.58 22.77 -22.75
CA GLY A 96 -16.06 22.21 -23.99
C GLY A 96 -14.59 21.83 -23.96
N VAL A 97 -13.76 22.59 -23.23
CA VAL A 97 -12.33 22.30 -23.06
C VAL A 97 -12.13 20.93 -22.36
N GLY A 98 -12.94 20.65 -21.36
CA GLY A 98 -12.83 19.39 -20.59
C GLY A 98 -13.28 18.14 -21.38
N VAL A 99 -14.23 18.29 -22.31
CA VAL A 99 -14.75 17.15 -23.10
C VAL A 99 -14.13 17.04 -24.50
N GLN A 100 -13.31 18.01 -24.91
CA GLN A 100 -12.74 18.07 -26.25
C GLN A 100 -11.95 16.83 -26.64
N SER A 101 -11.07 16.35 -25.76
CA SER A 101 -10.23 15.15 -26.00
C SER A 101 -11.08 13.90 -26.20
N ILE A 102 -12.14 13.75 -25.43
CA ILE A 102 -13.08 12.62 -25.51
C ILE A 102 -13.85 12.65 -26.82
N ILE A 103 -14.44 13.81 -27.17
CA ILE A 103 -15.22 14.00 -28.40
C ILE A 103 -14.36 13.79 -29.65
N LEU A 104 -13.12 14.30 -29.66
CA LEU A 104 -12.21 14.12 -30.80
C LEU A 104 -11.77 12.67 -30.98
N ARG A 105 -11.65 11.92 -29.88
CA ARG A 105 -11.21 10.52 -29.86
C ARG A 105 -12.35 9.54 -30.22
N ASP A 106 -13.55 9.80 -29.72
CA ASP A 106 -14.75 8.99 -29.94
C ASP A 106 -15.99 9.86 -30.26
N PRO A 107 -16.07 10.42 -31.45
CA PRO A 107 -17.13 11.34 -31.83
C PRO A 107 -18.52 10.71 -31.90
N LEU A 108 -18.61 9.40 -32.03
CA LEU A 108 -19.87 8.66 -32.04
C LEU A 108 -20.26 8.10 -30.67
N GLY A 109 -19.35 8.10 -29.71
CA GLY A 109 -19.56 7.51 -28.39
C GLY A 109 -19.57 5.98 -28.41
N LEU A 110 -18.80 5.35 -29.30
CA LEU A 110 -18.73 3.90 -29.45
C LEU A 110 -18.10 3.24 -28.23
N ALA A 111 -17.08 3.87 -27.65
CA ALA A 111 -16.42 3.40 -26.43
C ALA A 111 -17.17 3.77 -25.16
N THR A 112 -18.11 4.73 -25.20
CA THR A 112 -18.79 5.21 -23.98
C THR A 112 -19.54 4.10 -23.26
N LYS A 113 -20.22 3.21 -24.00
CA LYS A 113 -20.91 2.06 -23.40
C LYS A 113 -19.92 1.06 -22.85
N THR A 114 -18.91 0.70 -23.62
CA THR A 114 -17.83 -0.21 -23.21
C THR A 114 -17.13 0.29 -21.95
N LEU A 115 -16.85 1.60 -21.86
CA LEU A 115 -16.26 2.21 -20.67
C LEU A 115 -17.23 2.19 -19.48
N ALA A 116 -18.54 2.41 -19.71
CA ALA A 116 -19.55 2.31 -18.67
C ALA A 116 -19.68 0.86 -18.13
N ASP A 117 -19.65 -0.13 -19.03
CA ASP A 117 -19.69 -1.53 -18.65
C ASP A 117 -18.40 -1.93 -17.88
N LEU A 118 -17.24 -1.39 -18.27
CA LEU A 118 -15.99 -1.57 -17.52
C LEU A 118 -16.03 -0.88 -16.15
N GLN A 119 -16.76 0.22 -15.99
CA GLN A 119 -16.98 0.84 -14.68
C GLN A 119 -17.74 -0.07 -13.71
N HIS A 120 -18.62 -0.97 -14.20
CA HIS A 120 -19.24 -2.00 -13.38
C HIS A 120 -18.24 -3.09 -12.89
N PHE A 121 -17.10 -3.25 -13.56
CA PHE A 121 -15.98 -4.05 -13.08
C PHE A 121 -15.02 -3.23 -12.20
N ASN A 122 -15.32 -1.95 -11.98
CA ASN A 122 -14.47 -1.08 -11.19
C ASN A 122 -14.51 -1.51 -9.71
N GLN A 123 -13.51 -2.28 -9.30
CA GLN A 123 -13.27 -2.64 -7.90
C GLN A 123 -12.80 -1.43 -7.06
N PHE A 124 -12.81 -0.24 -7.64
CA PHE A 124 -12.43 1.03 -7.01
C PHE A 124 -13.65 1.82 -6.48
N GLU A 125 -14.81 1.17 -6.30
CA GLU A 125 -15.86 1.76 -5.48
C GLU A 125 -15.31 2.04 -4.08
N GLY A 126 -15.41 3.29 -3.63
CA GLY A 126 -14.89 3.73 -2.32
C GLY A 126 -13.54 4.43 -2.36
N TYR A 127 -13.01 4.75 -3.57
CA TYR A 127 -11.78 5.53 -3.72
C TYR A 127 -12.00 6.77 -4.59
N ALA A 128 -11.30 7.85 -4.24
CA ALA A 128 -11.25 9.10 -4.98
C ALA A 128 -9.80 9.51 -5.25
N ILE A 129 -9.58 10.29 -6.31
CA ILE A 129 -8.28 10.90 -6.60
C ILE A 129 -8.40 12.39 -6.31
N TYR A 130 -7.51 12.91 -5.48
CA TYR A 130 -7.40 14.32 -5.15
C TYR A 130 -5.92 14.71 -5.13
N ASP A 131 -5.55 15.73 -5.89
CA ASP A 131 -4.17 16.20 -6.07
C ASP A 131 -3.19 15.06 -6.41
N ASP A 132 -3.55 14.25 -7.42
CA ASP A 132 -2.82 13.06 -7.88
C ASP A 132 -2.55 12.00 -6.79
N ARG A 133 -3.27 12.02 -5.68
CA ARG A 133 -3.16 11.06 -4.58
C ARG A 133 -4.45 10.25 -4.42
N LEU A 134 -4.29 9.03 -3.93
CA LEU A 134 -5.40 8.11 -3.71
C LEU A 134 -6.01 8.33 -2.33
N PHE A 135 -7.30 8.65 -2.31
CA PHE A 135 -8.11 8.83 -1.11
C PHE A 135 -9.26 7.82 -1.03
N SER A 136 -9.85 7.68 0.16
CA SER A 136 -11.20 7.14 0.30
C SER A 136 -12.23 8.08 -0.34
N ASP A 137 -13.42 7.59 -0.66
CA ASP A 137 -14.50 8.38 -1.29
C ASP A 137 -14.99 9.54 -0.43
N ASP A 138 -14.83 9.44 0.89
CA ASP A 138 -15.15 10.48 1.87
C ASP A 138 -14.00 11.48 2.12
N TYR A 139 -12.86 11.30 1.42
CA TYR A 139 -11.63 12.10 1.57
C TYR A 139 -11.03 12.11 2.99
N ARG A 140 -11.39 11.15 3.84
CA ARG A 140 -10.92 11.05 5.22
C ARG A 140 -9.70 10.16 5.39
N THR A 141 -9.34 9.40 4.37
CA THR A 141 -8.15 8.52 4.38
C THR A 141 -7.36 8.67 3.11
N LEU A 142 -6.07 8.94 3.23
CA LEU A 142 -5.10 8.96 2.14
C LEU A 142 -4.29 7.67 2.18
N TYR A 143 -4.06 7.06 1.02
CA TYR A 143 -3.31 5.81 0.85
C TYR A 143 -1.98 6.07 0.15
N LEU A 144 -0.92 5.47 0.69
CA LEU A 144 0.42 5.47 0.14
C LEU A 144 0.93 4.03 0.08
N PHE A 145 1.63 3.67 -0.99
CA PHE A 145 2.12 2.30 -1.19
C PHE A 145 3.63 2.25 -1.11
N ILE A 146 4.15 1.28 -0.37
CA ILE A 146 5.58 0.99 -0.27
C ILE A 146 5.79 -0.46 -0.67
N ASP A 147 6.66 -0.69 -1.65
CA ASP A 147 7.11 -2.01 -2.02
C ASP A 147 8.48 -2.27 -1.39
N SER A 148 8.57 -3.28 -0.51
CA SER A 148 9.84 -3.74 0.04
C SER A 148 10.66 -4.45 -1.04
N ARG A 149 11.96 -4.20 -1.06
CA ARG A 149 12.89 -4.88 -1.97
C ARG A 149 13.03 -6.38 -1.66
N ASP A 150 12.89 -6.75 -0.40
CA ASP A 150 13.07 -8.14 0.07
C ASP A 150 11.76 -8.93 0.14
N GLY A 151 10.71 -8.43 -0.52
CA GLY A 151 9.40 -9.09 -0.58
C GLY A 151 8.71 -9.15 0.78
N GLY A 152 7.98 -10.26 1.03
CA GLY A 152 7.14 -10.42 2.23
C GLY A 152 7.79 -11.15 3.39
N ASP A 153 9.04 -11.56 3.30
CA ASP A 153 9.69 -12.40 4.31
C ASP A 153 10.22 -11.58 5.49
N ALA A 154 10.37 -12.25 6.64
CA ALA A 154 11.06 -11.68 7.80
C ALA A 154 12.58 -11.75 7.57
N SER A 155 13.14 -10.64 7.13
CA SER A 155 14.57 -10.48 6.86
C SER A 155 15.16 -9.33 7.66
N PRO A 156 16.51 -9.24 7.78
CA PRO A 156 17.15 -8.08 8.39
C PRO A 156 16.79 -6.77 7.69
N LEU A 157 16.69 -6.78 6.34
CA LEU A 157 16.31 -5.60 5.56
C LEU A 157 14.87 -5.14 5.88
N ASN A 158 13.93 -6.10 5.99
CA ASN A 158 12.56 -5.77 6.37
C ASN A 158 12.44 -5.37 7.86
N ASP A 159 13.33 -5.82 8.73
CA ASP A 159 13.39 -5.38 10.12
C ASP A 159 13.85 -3.91 10.24
N GLU A 160 14.88 -3.53 9.48
CA GLU A 160 15.35 -2.16 9.37
C GLU A 160 14.31 -1.25 8.73
N LEU A 161 13.67 -1.69 7.63
CA LEU A 161 12.57 -0.97 6.97
C LEU A 161 11.38 -0.76 7.93
N THR A 162 10.99 -1.79 8.67
CA THR A 162 9.91 -1.70 9.67
C THR A 162 10.23 -0.65 10.72
N THR A 163 11.47 -0.63 11.22
CA THR A 163 11.91 0.35 12.23
C THR A 163 11.91 1.78 11.65
N ALA A 164 12.33 1.94 10.39
CA ALA A 164 12.29 3.23 9.70
C ALA A 164 10.85 3.73 9.52
N ILE A 165 9.94 2.85 9.10
CA ILE A 165 8.50 3.16 8.97
C ILE A 165 7.91 3.54 10.34
N GLU A 166 8.14 2.76 11.40
CA GLU A 166 7.64 3.06 12.75
C GLU A 166 8.10 4.44 13.23
N THR A 167 9.39 4.75 13.01
CA THR A 167 9.96 6.05 13.40
C THR A 167 9.33 7.20 12.60
N SER A 168 9.10 6.99 11.31
CA SER A 168 8.49 7.99 10.43
C SER A 168 7.02 8.22 10.77
N LEU A 169 6.27 7.17 11.10
CA LEU A 169 4.87 7.28 11.56
C LEU A 169 4.79 8.09 12.87
N GLN A 170 5.67 7.81 13.83
CA GLN A 170 5.75 8.58 15.07
C GLN A 170 6.07 10.07 14.83
N GLN A 171 6.91 10.35 13.82
CA GLN A 171 7.20 11.72 13.44
C GLN A 171 5.97 12.44 12.90
N VAL A 172 5.17 11.78 12.06
CA VAL A 172 3.89 12.32 11.56
C VAL A 172 2.93 12.60 12.72
N GLU A 173 2.71 11.64 13.62
CA GLU A 173 1.83 11.81 14.77
C GLU A 173 2.23 12.99 15.67
N ASN A 174 3.54 13.26 15.80
CA ASN A 174 4.05 14.37 16.58
C ASN A 174 3.93 15.73 15.88
N GLN A 175 3.93 15.76 14.54
CA GLN A 175 3.95 16.99 13.76
C GLN A 175 2.58 17.36 13.21
N CYS A 176 1.73 16.37 12.91
CA CYS A 176 0.43 16.55 12.25
C CYS A 176 -0.70 16.25 13.25
N ALA A 177 -1.17 17.29 13.95
CA ALA A 177 -2.24 17.12 14.92
C ALA A 177 -3.56 16.70 14.25
N GLY A 178 -4.22 15.68 14.79
CA GLY A 178 -5.51 15.19 14.31
C GLY A 178 -5.42 14.21 13.14
N VAL A 179 -4.21 13.84 12.72
CA VAL A 179 -3.96 12.79 11.71
C VAL A 179 -3.46 11.54 12.41
N ALA A 180 -4.14 10.41 12.18
CA ALA A 180 -3.67 9.09 12.56
C ALA A 180 -2.90 8.48 11.37
N ALA A 181 -1.72 7.92 11.62
CA ALA A 181 -0.89 7.32 10.60
C ALA A 181 -0.63 5.85 10.93
N GLU A 182 -1.02 4.94 10.05
CA GLU A 182 -0.90 3.50 10.25
C GLU A 182 -0.27 2.83 9.03
N CYS A 183 0.45 1.74 9.24
CA CYS A 183 1.04 0.96 8.16
C CYS A 183 0.64 -0.51 8.27
N TYR A 184 0.22 -1.08 7.15
CA TYR A 184 -0.13 -2.49 7.01
C TYR A 184 0.59 -3.13 5.83
N GLY A 185 1.11 -4.34 6.05
CA GLY A 185 1.77 -5.07 4.97
C GLY A 185 2.34 -6.40 5.43
N VAL A 186 2.52 -7.30 4.46
CA VAL A 186 3.07 -8.64 4.73
C VAL A 186 4.47 -8.55 5.36
N PRO A 187 5.40 -7.69 4.89
CA PRO A 187 6.73 -7.55 5.49
C PRO A 187 6.68 -7.14 6.96
N LEU A 188 5.80 -6.20 7.33
CA LEU A 188 5.63 -5.75 8.70
C LEU A 188 5.11 -6.87 9.60
N ILE A 189 4.06 -7.57 9.15
CA ILE A 189 3.46 -8.68 9.90
C ILE A 189 4.50 -9.79 10.11
N ALA A 190 5.27 -10.14 9.07
CA ALA A 190 6.33 -11.13 9.16
C ALA A 190 7.41 -10.71 10.16
N THR A 191 7.84 -9.46 10.11
CA THR A 191 8.84 -8.89 11.02
C THR A 191 8.33 -8.87 12.46
N TYR A 192 7.10 -8.41 12.72
CA TYR A 192 6.52 -8.44 14.07
C TYR A 192 6.40 -9.85 14.62
N ASN A 193 5.96 -10.81 13.80
CA ASN A 193 5.91 -12.21 14.20
C ASN A 193 7.31 -12.75 14.54
N ALA A 194 8.32 -12.43 13.74
CA ALA A 194 9.70 -12.85 14.00
C ALA A 194 10.23 -12.22 15.29
N ARG A 195 10.03 -10.92 15.52
CA ARG A 195 10.40 -10.22 16.76
C ARG A 195 9.69 -10.85 17.98
N GLN A 196 8.39 -11.16 17.84
CA GLN A 196 7.63 -11.80 18.89
C GLN A 196 8.17 -13.21 19.21
N ILE A 197 8.42 -14.04 18.20
CA ILE A 197 9.00 -15.37 18.37
C ILE A 197 10.37 -15.28 19.05
N GLN A 198 11.24 -14.38 18.63
CA GLN A 198 12.54 -14.18 19.27
C GLN A 198 12.40 -13.81 20.75
N ARG A 199 11.50 -12.87 21.05
CA ARG A 199 11.22 -12.44 22.42
C ARG A 199 10.71 -13.61 23.28
N ASP A 200 9.75 -14.38 22.76
CA ASP A 200 9.17 -15.52 23.46
C ASP A 200 10.19 -16.63 23.70
N LEU A 201 11.05 -16.90 22.72
CA LEU A 201 12.17 -17.83 22.87
C LEU A 201 13.14 -17.37 23.97
N MET A 202 13.52 -16.08 23.97
CA MET A 202 14.40 -15.53 25.00
C MET A 202 13.79 -15.62 26.40
N VAL A 203 12.51 -15.27 26.54
CA VAL A 203 11.80 -15.37 27.82
C VAL A 203 11.73 -16.84 28.29
N THR A 204 11.32 -17.73 27.39
CA THR A 204 11.18 -19.17 27.70
C THR A 204 12.53 -19.80 28.08
N LEU A 205 13.60 -19.48 27.34
CA LEU A 205 14.96 -19.97 27.62
C LEU A 205 15.44 -19.48 28.99
N ASN A 206 15.24 -18.19 29.30
CA ASN A 206 15.65 -17.66 30.61
C ASN A 206 14.86 -18.27 31.76
N VAL A 207 13.54 -18.47 31.61
CA VAL A 207 12.71 -19.13 32.61
C VAL A 207 13.14 -20.59 32.79
N ALA A 208 13.36 -21.33 31.70
CA ALA A 208 13.82 -22.71 31.78
C ALA A 208 15.19 -22.81 32.47
N LEU A 209 16.13 -21.93 32.13
CA LEU A 209 17.45 -21.88 32.78
C LEU A 209 17.32 -21.60 34.28
N LEU A 210 16.48 -20.63 34.65
CA LEU A 210 16.23 -20.30 36.06
C LEU A 210 15.67 -21.50 36.83
N VAL A 211 14.66 -22.20 36.25
CA VAL A 211 14.10 -23.43 36.86
C VAL A 211 15.17 -24.50 37.04
N ILE A 212 16.01 -24.75 36.05
CA ILE A 212 17.10 -25.68 36.10
C ILE A 212 18.09 -25.31 37.22
N VAL A 213 18.48 -24.03 37.28
CA VAL A 213 19.40 -23.53 38.33
C VAL A 213 18.80 -23.73 39.72
N VAL A 214 17.52 -23.38 39.91
CA VAL A 214 16.82 -23.58 41.20
C VAL A 214 16.77 -25.06 41.57
N LEU A 215 16.42 -25.96 40.65
CA LEU A 215 16.41 -27.40 40.88
C LEU A 215 17.80 -27.93 41.28
N VAL A 216 18.84 -27.51 40.58
CA VAL A 216 20.24 -27.90 40.90
C VAL A 216 20.63 -27.39 42.28
N LEU A 217 20.30 -26.14 42.64
CA LEU A 217 20.57 -25.55 43.94
C LEU A 217 19.84 -26.31 45.09
N LEU A 218 18.59 -26.72 44.86
CA LEU A 218 17.79 -27.47 45.84
C LEU A 218 18.29 -28.89 46.01
N THR A 219 18.74 -29.53 44.91
CA THR A 219 19.18 -30.94 44.92
C THR A 219 20.60 -31.06 45.47
N PHE A 220 21.50 -30.18 45.12
CA PHE A 220 22.91 -30.24 45.47
C PHE A 220 23.28 -29.23 46.54
N ARG A 221 23.35 -29.67 47.79
CA ARG A 221 23.72 -28.84 48.96
C ARG A 221 25.18 -28.37 48.97
N ARG A 222 26.07 -28.98 48.14
CA ARG A 222 27.50 -28.68 48.12
C ARG A 222 27.84 -27.75 46.93
N LYS A 223 28.37 -26.55 47.24
CA LYS A 223 28.75 -25.52 46.24
C LYS A 223 29.73 -26.02 45.16
N ARG A 224 30.60 -27.00 45.51
CA ARG A 224 31.58 -27.59 44.57
C ARG A 224 30.90 -28.43 43.47
N THR A 225 29.77 -29.07 43.74
CA THR A 225 29.03 -29.89 42.78
C THR A 225 28.35 -29.01 41.75
N ILE A 226 27.87 -27.82 42.13
CA ILE A 226 27.28 -26.81 41.24
C ILE A 226 28.30 -26.32 40.22
N LEU A 227 29.54 -26.02 40.70
CA LEU A 227 30.61 -25.56 39.83
C LEU A 227 30.99 -26.62 38.77
N LEU A 228 31.01 -27.90 39.16
CA LEU A 228 31.32 -29.05 38.31
C LEU A 228 30.23 -29.28 37.23
N LEU A 229 28.99 -28.86 37.50
CA LEU A 229 27.85 -29.00 36.58
C LEU A 229 27.78 -27.83 35.58
N ILE A 230 28.22 -26.65 35.98
CA ILE A 230 28.24 -25.45 35.11
C ILE A 230 29.25 -25.59 33.95
N VAL A 231 30.40 -26.22 34.18
CA VAL A 231 31.45 -26.37 33.18
C VAL A 231 30.99 -27.07 31.90
N PRO A 232 30.38 -28.29 31.96
CA PRO A 232 29.90 -28.94 30.74
C PRO A 232 28.74 -28.23 30.08
N VAL A 233 27.86 -27.53 30.83
CA VAL A 233 26.77 -26.75 30.29
C VAL A 233 27.30 -25.54 29.47
N LEU A 234 28.28 -24.82 30.05
CA LEU A 234 28.94 -23.71 29.33
C LEU A 234 29.68 -24.22 28.09
N TYR A 235 30.37 -25.34 28.19
CA TYR A 235 31.06 -25.92 27.05
C TYR A 235 30.08 -26.33 25.93
N GLY A 236 28.98 -26.99 26.30
CA GLY A 236 27.93 -27.37 25.34
C GLY A 236 27.27 -26.15 24.68
N ALA A 237 26.99 -25.08 25.44
CA ALA A 237 26.43 -23.85 24.91
C ALA A 237 27.40 -23.12 23.95
N LEU A 238 28.70 -23.03 24.30
CA LEU A 238 29.73 -22.46 23.42
C LEU A 238 29.92 -23.30 22.15
N PHE A 239 29.89 -24.62 22.27
CA PHE A 239 29.98 -25.51 21.10
C PHE A 239 28.77 -25.36 20.19
N ALA A 240 27.55 -25.29 20.72
CA ALA A 240 26.35 -25.05 19.95
C ALA A 240 26.39 -23.71 19.24
N ALA A 241 26.82 -22.62 19.92
CA ALA A 241 26.96 -21.30 19.34
C ALA A 241 28.03 -21.24 18.24
N ALA A 242 29.04 -22.09 18.27
CA ALA A 242 30.08 -22.16 17.26
C ALA A 242 29.68 -22.95 16.01
N CYS A 243 28.60 -23.75 16.09
CA CYS A 243 28.06 -24.56 14.98
C CYS A 243 26.92 -23.86 14.21
N ILE A 244 26.45 -22.73 14.71
CA ILE A 244 25.43 -21.89 14.06
C ILE A 244 26.11 -20.75 13.28
#